data_b5cbf20a7e1b2d68858ecf48e9fcf5cf
#
_entry.id   b5cbf20a7e1b2d68858ecf48e9fcf5cf
#
_cell.length_a   1.000
_cell.length_b   1.000
_cell.length_c   1.000
_cell.angle_alpha   90.00
_cell.angle_beta   90.00
_cell.angle_gamma   90.00
#
_symmetry.space_group_name_H-M   'P 1'
#
loop_
_entity.id
_entity.type
_entity.pdbx_description
1 polymer ?
#
loop_
_entity_poly.entity_id
_entity_poly.type
_entity_poly.pdbx_seq_one_letter_code
_entity_poly.pdbx_strand_id
1 'polypeptide(L)'
;MNIKTSEKYVELPKIMEIGKELCKKYPAQFSNIPFDGIRCYANLESKDPKKGGKKATQPWGVSFLPLPLIDLLDIHAVIFIEFDYYSSLNDAQVSLLCADIFMSFAFEKSLFLKPFDIKDHFEMLNNFGFNYLENPDSPDILKTNWNWR
;
A
#
# COMPACT_ATOMS: atom_id res chain seq x y z
N MET A 1 7.26 -9.29 31.41
CA MET A 1 7.23 -10.08 30.16
C MET A 1 7.78 -9.23 29.03
N ASN A 2 9.01 -9.52 28.60
CA ASN A 2 9.59 -8.77 27.49
C ASN A 2 9.00 -9.29 26.19
N ILE A 3 8.06 -8.52 25.62
CA ILE A 3 7.59 -8.75 24.28
C ILE A 3 8.74 -8.35 23.35
N LYS A 4 9.42 -9.33 22.76
CA LYS A 4 10.35 -9.04 21.68
C LYS A 4 9.59 -8.44 20.54
N THR A 5 9.87 -7.18 20.22
CA THR A 5 9.48 -6.60 18.94
C THR A 5 10.06 -7.48 17.84
N SER A 6 9.21 -7.89 16.89
CA SER A 6 9.66 -8.71 15.78
C SER A 6 10.72 -7.97 14.98
N GLU A 7 11.90 -8.55 14.81
CA GLU A 7 12.95 -8.01 13.94
C GLU A 7 12.62 -8.13 12.45
N LYS A 8 11.48 -8.74 12.11
CA LYS A 8 11.05 -9.00 10.73
C LYS A 8 10.26 -7.87 10.12
N TYR A 9 9.64 -7.01 10.94
CA TYR A 9 8.72 -5.98 10.49
C TYR A 9 9.08 -4.64 11.10
N VAL A 10 9.05 -3.60 10.27
CA VAL A 10 9.23 -2.20 10.68
C VAL A 10 8.03 -1.40 10.26
N GLU A 11 7.44 -0.65 11.16
CA GLU A 11 6.28 0.21 10.85
C GLU A 11 6.67 1.31 9.87
N LEU A 12 5.80 1.57 8.90
CA LEU A 12 5.95 2.62 7.90
C LEU A 12 4.82 3.66 8.05
N PRO A 13 4.91 4.56 9.04
CA PRO A 13 3.87 5.58 9.24
C PRO A 13 3.75 6.56 8.07
N LYS A 14 4.85 6.79 7.35
CA LYS A 14 4.88 7.66 6.17
C LYS A 14 3.88 7.22 5.09
N ILE A 15 3.69 5.92 4.89
CA ILE A 15 2.72 5.40 3.92
C ILE A 15 1.29 5.83 4.29
N MET A 16 0.96 5.77 5.57
CA MET A 16 -0.36 6.21 6.06
C MET A 16 -0.57 7.71 5.90
N GLU A 17 0.46 8.50 6.18
CA GLU A 17 0.44 9.97 6.01
C GLU A 17 0.23 10.35 4.55
N ILE A 18 0.97 9.74 3.64
CA ILE A 18 0.83 9.97 2.19
C ILE A 18 -0.58 9.56 1.73
N GLY A 19 -1.08 8.42 2.19
CA GLY A 19 -2.43 7.97 1.87
C GLY A 19 -3.50 8.97 2.26
N LYS A 20 -3.41 9.53 3.48
CA LYS A 20 -4.32 10.58 3.96
C LYS A 20 -4.26 11.83 3.10
N GLU A 21 -3.07 12.27 2.73
CA GLU A 21 -2.88 13.45 1.87
C GLU A 21 -3.44 13.23 0.47
N LEU A 22 -3.23 12.05 -0.11
CA LEU A 22 -3.78 11.68 -1.42
C LEU A 22 -5.31 11.70 -1.42
N CYS A 23 -5.91 11.15 -0.37
CA CYS A 23 -7.38 11.12 -0.26
C CYS A 23 -7.99 12.51 -0.09
N LYS A 24 -7.29 13.42 0.58
CA LYS A 24 -7.71 14.83 0.68
C LYS A 24 -7.57 15.56 -0.65
N LYS A 25 -6.47 15.30 -1.37
CA LYS A 25 -6.16 15.99 -2.62
C LYS A 25 -7.01 15.49 -3.79
N TYR A 26 -7.30 14.20 -3.82
CA TYR A 26 -8.02 13.55 -4.91
C TYR A 26 -9.21 12.72 -4.41
N PRO A 27 -10.22 13.33 -3.79
CA PRO A 27 -11.32 12.58 -3.16
C PRO A 27 -12.15 11.77 -4.16
N ALA A 28 -12.15 12.14 -5.44
CA ALA A 28 -12.91 11.42 -6.46
C ALA A 28 -12.29 10.05 -6.83
N GLN A 29 -10.99 9.86 -6.61
CA GLN A 29 -10.28 8.64 -6.97
C GLN A 29 -10.22 7.62 -5.82
N PHE A 30 -10.49 8.04 -4.59
CA PHE A 30 -10.33 7.18 -3.42
C PHE A 30 -11.65 7.03 -2.66
N SER A 31 -11.91 5.81 -2.18
CA SER A 31 -13.05 5.55 -1.29
C SER A 31 -12.81 6.19 0.09
N ASN A 32 -13.85 6.24 0.90
CA ASN A 32 -13.72 6.65 2.29
C ASN A 32 -12.98 5.55 3.06
N ILE A 33 -11.73 5.81 3.40
CA ILE A 33 -10.82 4.82 4.00
C ILE A 33 -10.68 5.09 5.50
N PRO A 34 -10.92 4.11 6.38
CA PRO A 34 -10.73 4.26 7.82
C PRO A 34 -9.25 4.13 8.20
N PHE A 35 -8.46 5.17 7.94
CA PHE A 35 -7.01 5.15 8.16
C PHE A 35 -6.60 4.77 9.58
N ASP A 36 -7.38 5.15 10.60
CA ASP A 36 -7.07 4.85 11.99
C ASP A 36 -7.08 3.35 12.29
N GLY A 37 -7.83 2.59 11.48
CA GLY A 37 -7.92 1.13 11.58
C GLY A 37 -6.94 0.39 10.67
N ILE A 38 -5.99 1.06 10.03
CA ILE A 38 -5.04 0.46 9.10
C ILE A 38 -3.62 0.73 9.56
N ARG A 39 -2.75 -0.28 9.47
CA ARG A 39 -1.32 -0.16 9.75
C ARG A 39 -0.51 -0.63 8.55
N CYS A 40 0.68 -0.09 8.39
CA CYS A 40 1.59 -0.48 7.31
C CYS A 40 2.95 -0.84 7.89
N TYR A 41 3.48 -1.98 7.44
CA TYR A 41 4.79 -2.49 7.85
C TYR A 41 5.64 -2.85 6.64
N ALA A 42 6.94 -2.60 6.74
CA ALA A 42 7.90 -3.18 5.82
C ALA A 42 8.29 -4.58 6.30
N ASN A 43 8.29 -5.53 5.39
CA ASN A 43 8.79 -6.87 5.64
C ASN A 43 10.29 -6.90 5.32
N LEU A 44 11.10 -7.16 6.36
CA LEU A 44 12.56 -7.20 6.24
C LEU A 44 13.08 -8.56 5.78
N GLU A 45 12.26 -9.62 5.83
CA GLU A 45 12.67 -10.93 5.34
C GLU A 45 12.72 -10.96 3.82
N SER A 46 13.93 -11.06 3.29
CA SER A 46 14.15 -11.35 1.89
C SER A 46 13.71 -12.81 1.62
N LYS A 47 12.71 -12.99 0.77
CA LYS A 47 12.35 -14.30 0.26
C LYS A 47 13.37 -14.70 -0.82
N ASP A 48 14.43 -15.40 -0.40
CA ASP A 48 15.42 -15.92 -1.31
C ASP A 48 14.83 -17.16 -2.03
N PRO A 49 14.66 -17.11 -3.38
CA PRO A 49 14.14 -18.26 -4.14
C PRO A 49 15.05 -19.49 -4.02
N LYS A 50 16.34 -19.30 -3.73
CA LYS A 50 17.29 -20.41 -3.51
C LYS A 50 17.06 -21.17 -2.21
N LYS A 51 16.33 -20.59 -1.26
CA LYS A 51 15.98 -21.21 0.03
C LYS A 51 14.54 -21.76 0.05
N GLY A 52 13.90 -21.94 -1.11
CA GLY A 52 12.55 -22.47 -1.23
C GLY A 52 11.44 -21.47 -0.95
N GLY A 53 11.76 -20.19 -0.80
CA GLY A 53 10.77 -19.11 -0.70
C GLY A 53 10.14 -18.85 -2.06
N LYS A 54 8.81 -18.87 -2.14
CA LYS A 54 8.11 -18.42 -3.34
C LYS A 54 8.36 -16.92 -3.51
N LYS A 55 8.86 -16.52 -4.68
CA LYS A 55 8.95 -15.11 -5.04
C LYS A 55 7.56 -14.50 -4.96
N ALA A 56 7.39 -13.46 -4.14
CA ALA A 56 6.13 -12.75 -4.07
C ALA A 56 5.79 -12.20 -5.46
N THR A 57 4.59 -12.50 -5.94
CA THR A 57 4.11 -12.01 -7.25
C THR A 57 3.84 -10.51 -7.22
N GLN A 58 3.66 -9.93 -6.03
CA GLN A 58 3.48 -8.50 -5.81
C GLN A 58 4.36 -8.03 -4.65
N PRO A 59 4.94 -6.82 -4.75
CA PRO A 59 5.83 -6.28 -3.72
C PRO A 59 5.09 -5.79 -2.47
N TRP A 60 3.78 -5.80 -2.46
CA TRP A 60 2.96 -5.45 -1.32
C TRP A 60 1.73 -6.35 -1.22
N GLY A 61 1.13 -6.40 -0.05
CA GLY A 61 -0.07 -7.16 0.20
C GLY A 61 -0.83 -6.62 1.40
N VAL A 62 -2.07 -7.07 1.57
CA VAL A 62 -2.92 -6.66 2.68
C VAL A 62 -3.49 -7.89 3.37
N SER A 63 -3.43 -7.90 4.70
CA SER A 63 -4.09 -8.89 5.53
C SER A 63 -5.20 -8.22 6.33
N PHE A 64 -6.43 -8.76 6.23
CA PHE A 64 -7.57 -8.30 7.03
C PHE A 64 -7.67 -9.10 8.31
N LEU A 65 -7.94 -8.42 9.43
CA LEU A 65 -8.06 -9.08 10.71
C LEU A 65 -9.48 -9.64 10.88
N PRO A 66 -9.64 -10.81 11.53
CA PRO A 66 -10.96 -11.35 11.85
C PRO A 66 -11.66 -10.51 12.92
N LEU A 67 -12.99 -10.57 12.95
CA LEU A 67 -13.83 -9.78 13.86
C LEU A 67 -13.37 -9.72 15.30
N PRO A 68 -13.01 -10.83 15.97
CA PRO A 68 -12.56 -10.74 17.37
C PRO A 68 -11.31 -9.86 17.55
N LEU A 69 -10.38 -9.90 16.62
CA LEU A 69 -9.16 -9.08 16.68
C LEU A 69 -9.43 -7.62 16.33
N ILE A 70 -10.37 -7.34 15.44
CA ILE A 70 -10.79 -5.96 15.13
C ILE A 70 -11.33 -5.30 16.40
N ASP A 71 -12.22 -5.98 17.12
CA ASP A 71 -12.83 -5.44 18.33
C ASP A 71 -11.81 -5.22 19.45
N LEU A 72 -10.81 -6.10 19.57
CA LEU A 72 -9.79 -6.02 20.62
C LEU A 72 -8.69 -5.00 20.30
N LEU A 73 -8.28 -4.87 19.05
CA LEU A 73 -7.11 -4.08 18.64
C LEU A 73 -7.48 -2.79 17.92
N ASP A 74 -8.73 -2.64 17.51
CA ASP A 74 -9.21 -1.54 16.68
C ASP A 74 -8.40 -1.38 15.36
N ILE A 75 -7.95 -2.51 14.83
CA ILE A 75 -7.21 -2.60 13.57
C ILE A 75 -8.00 -3.50 12.63
N HIS A 76 -8.33 -2.99 11.43
CA HIS A 76 -9.08 -3.71 10.41
C HIS A 76 -8.17 -4.41 9.40
N ALA A 77 -7.08 -3.77 9.05
CA ALA A 77 -6.19 -4.25 8.01
C ALA A 77 -4.74 -3.87 8.28
N VAL A 78 -3.84 -4.72 7.80
CA VAL A 78 -2.40 -4.49 7.85
C VAL A 78 -1.83 -4.59 6.44
N ILE A 79 -1.14 -3.56 6.00
CA ILE A 79 -0.44 -3.50 4.72
C ILE A 79 1.00 -3.94 4.95
N PHE A 80 1.49 -4.86 4.12
CA PHE A 80 2.88 -5.30 4.12
C PHE A 80 3.54 -4.91 2.81
N ILE A 81 4.73 -4.29 2.90
CA ILE A 81 5.52 -3.92 1.73
C ILE A 81 6.90 -4.56 1.88
N GLU A 82 7.43 -5.17 0.82
CA GLU A 82 8.79 -5.70 0.82
C GLU A 82 9.79 -4.55 1.00
N PHE A 83 10.66 -4.65 2.01
CA PHE A 83 11.58 -3.56 2.36
C PHE A 83 12.54 -3.21 1.23
N ASP A 84 13.12 -4.22 0.57
CA ASP A 84 14.06 -4.00 -0.53
C ASP A 84 13.39 -3.25 -1.70
N TYR A 85 12.14 -3.60 -1.99
CA TYR A 85 11.35 -2.90 -3.00
C TYR A 85 11.08 -1.45 -2.59
N TYR A 86 10.58 -1.24 -1.37
CA TYR A 86 10.25 0.08 -0.85
C TYR A 86 11.48 1.01 -0.83
N SER A 87 12.63 0.52 -0.38
CA SER A 87 13.86 1.29 -0.28
C SER A 87 14.45 1.69 -1.63
N SER A 88 14.06 0.99 -2.71
CA SER A 88 14.50 1.31 -4.07
C SER A 88 13.71 2.44 -4.73
N LEU A 89 12.57 2.85 -4.13
CA LEU A 89 11.68 3.85 -4.71
C LEU A 89 12.07 5.27 -4.31
N ASN A 90 11.92 6.21 -5.25
CA ASN A 90 12.01 7.64 -4.94
C ASN A 90 10.66 8.16 -4.41
N ASP A 91 10.62 9.43 -3.97
CA ASP A 91 9.40 10.01 -3.38
C ASP A 91 8.20 9.99 -4.33
N ALA A 92 8.42 10.26 -5.61
CA ALA A 92 7.37 10.21 -6.61
C ALA A 92 6.79 8.80 -6.77
N GLN A 93 7.67 7.79 -6.82
CA GLN A 93 7.27 6.39 -6.92
C GLN A 93 6.55 5.91 -5.65
N VAL A 94 6.99 6.35 -4.47
CA VAL A 94 6.30 6.05 -3.20
C VAL A 94 4.89 6.63 -3.21
N SER A 95 4.69 7.83 -3.71
CA SER A 95 3.36 8.43 -3.83
C SER A 95 2.45 7.64 -4.78
N LEU A 96 2.99 7.17 -5.90
CA LEU A 96 2.25 6.31 -6.84
C LEU A 96 1.95 4.93 -6.25
N LEU A 97 2.88 4.36 -5.49
CA LEU A 97 2.64 3.11 -4.76
C LEU A 97 1.50 3.28 -3.76
N CYS A 98 1.50 4.36 -2.99
CA CYS A 98 0.41 4.66 -2.06
C CYS A 98 -0.93 4.83 -2.78
N ALA A 99 -0.94 5.53 -3.92
CA ALA A 99 -2.14 5.66 -4.73
C ALA A 99 -2.68 4.29 -5.17
N ASP A 100 -1.82 3.41 -5.64
CA ASP A 100 -2.19 2.05 -6.05
C ASP A 100 -2.77 1.24 -4.87
N ILE A 101 -2.09 1.26 -3.73
CA ILE A 101 -2.53 0.55 -2.53
C ILE A 101 -3.90 1.08 -2.06
N PHE A 102 -4.04 2.37 -1.86
CA PHE A 102 -5.26 2.96 -1.30
C PHE A 102 -6.43 3.01 -2.29
N MET A 103 -6.15 3.05 -3.58
CA MET A 103 -7.18 2.90 -4.61
C MET A 103 -7.76 1.48 -4.61
N SER A 104 -7.01 0.50 -4.10
CA SER A 104 -7.46 -0.89 -3.97
C SER A 104 -8.52 -1.07 -2.89
N PHE A 105 -8.52 -0.21 -1.85
CA PHE A 105 -9.48 -0.32 -0.76
C PHE A 105 -10.87 0.16 -1.18
N ALA A 106 -11.88 -0.56 -0.74
CA ALA A 106 -13.27 -0.15 -0.81
C ALA A 106 -13.93 -0.42 0.54
N PHE A 107 -14.81 0.46 0.94
CA PHE A 107 -15.56 0.33 2.18
C PHE A 107 -17.07 0.44 1.89
N GLU A 108 -17.79 -0.65 2.16
CA GLU A 108 -19.25 -0.67 2.14
C GLU A 108 -19.75 -1.00 3.55
N LYS A 109 -20.01 -2.28 3.83
CA LYS A 109 -20.32 -2.78 5.18
C LYS A 109 -19.07 -3.16 5.95
N SER A 110 -17.98 -3.51 5.22
CA SER A 110 -16.67 -3.83 5.74
C SER A 110 -15.61 -3.40 4.76
N LEU A 111 -14.38 -3.23 5.24
CA LEU A 111 -13.24 -2.90 4.41
C LEU A 111 -12.82 -4.14 3.59
N PHE A 112 -12.61 -3.96 2.29
CA PHE A 112 -12.16 -5.02 1.39
C PHE A 112 -11.27 -4.45 0.28
N LEU A 113 -10.57 -5.34 -0.43
CA LEU A 113 -9.81 -4.97 -1.63
C LEU A 113 -10.66 -5.19 -2.87
N LYS A 114 -10.65 -4.18 -3.76
CA LYS A 114 -11.22 -4.35 -5.10
C LYS A 114 -10.32 -5.29 -5.91
N PRO A 115 -10.90 -6.20 -6.71
CA PRO A 115 -10.10 -6.96 -7.65
C PRO A 115 -9.44 -6.03 -8.67
N PHE A 116 -8.25 -6.38 -9.14
CA PHE A 116 -7.62 -5.65 -10.23
C PHE A 116 -8.40 -5.88 -11.52
N ASP A 117 -8.54 -4.81 -12.32
CA ASP A 117 -9.19 -4.88 -13.64
C ASP A 117 -8.38 -5.70 -14.63
N ILE A 118 -7.06 -5.58 -14.53
CA ILE A 118 -6.06 -6.40 -15.21
C ILE A 118 -4.93 -6.69 -14.20
N LYS A 119 -3.67 -6.72 -14.59
CA LYS A 119 -2.54 -6.92 -13.69
C LYS A 119 -2.40 -5.81 -12.64
N ASP A 120 -2.83 -4.59 -12.99
CA ASP A 120 -2.87 -3.40 -12.14
C ASP A 120 -4.22 -2.71 -12.29
N HIS A 121 -4.48 -1.68 -11.50
CA HIS A 121 -5.66 -0.85 -11.69
C HIS A 121 -5.59 -0.11 -13.01
N PHE A 122 -6.63 -0.22 -13.82
CA PHE A 122 -6.71 0.44 -15.13
C PHE A 122 -6.45 1.96 -15.02
N GLU A 123 -6.98 2.59 -13.99
CA GLU A 123 -6.81 4.01 -13.75
C GLU A 123 -5.33 4.40 -13.58
N MET A 124 -4.56 3.58 -12.85
CA MET A 124 -3.13 3.79 -12.70
C MET A 124 -2.39 3.64 -14.04
N LEU A 125 -2.70 2.59 -14.79
CA LEU A 125 -2.08 2.36 -16.10
C LEU A 125 -2.43 3.47 -17.10
N ASN A 126 -3.68 3.92 -17.10
CA ASN A 126 -4.16 4.96 -18.01
C ASN A 126 -3.50 6.32 -17.74
N ASN A 127 -3.20 6.63 -16.48
CA ASN A 127 -2.60 7.92 -16.10
C ASN A 127 -1.07 7.91 -16.12
N PHE A 128 -0.43 6.78 -15.78
CA PHE A 128 1.02 6.73 -15.56
C PHE A 128 1.74 5.74 -16.47
N GLY A 129 1.01 4.95 -17.26
CA GLY A 129 1.56 3.94 -18.17
C GLY A 129 2.00 2.67 -17.47
N PHE A 130 2.54 1.74 -18.25
CA PHE A 130 3.12 0.51 -17.71
C PHE A 130 4.43 0.83 -16.95
N ASN A 131 4.75 0.03 -15.94
CA ASN A 131 6.00 0.15 -15.19
C ASN A 131 6.20 1.51 -14.50
N TYR A 132 5.13 2.18 -14.12
CA TYR A 132 5.21 3.49 -13.46
C TYR A 132 5.99 3.42 -12.13
N LEU A 133 5.96 2.30 -11.43
CA LEU A 133 6.71 2.10 -10.19
C LEU A 133 8.20 1.79 -10.43
N GLU A 134 8.57 1.40 -11.63
CA GLU A 134 9.96 1.14 -12.03
C GLU A 134 10.60 2.35 -12.73
N ASN A 135 9.80 3.30 -13.16
CA ASN A 135 10.28 4.50 -13.86
C ASN A 135 10.63 5.61 -12.85
N PRO A 136 11.93 6.00 -12.73
CA PRO A 136 12.33 7.05 -11.81
C PRO A 136 11.82 8.45 -12.19
N ASP A 137 11.38 8.63 -13.43
CA ASP A 137 10.83 9.91 -13.95
C ASP A 137 9.30 10.00 -13.80
N SER A 138 8.66 9.07 -13.11
CA SER A 138 7.23 9.12 -12.84
C SER A 138 6.85 10.39 -12.06
N PRO A 139 5.66 10.96 -12.31
CA PRO A 139 5.25 12.21 -11.67
C PRO A 139 5.01 12.06 -10.18
N ASP A 140 5.34 13.11 -9.42
CA ASP A 140 5.02 13.19 -7.99
C ASP A 140 3.63 13.82 -7.83
N ILE A 141 2.61 13.00 -7.65
CA ILE A 141 1.21 13.43 -7.57
C ILE A 141 0.86 14.17 -6.27
N LEU A 142 1.71 14.08 -5.24
CA LEU A 142 1.53 14.87 -4.03
C LEU A 142 2.04 16.30 -4.18
N LYS A 143 3.17 16.47 -4.85
CA LYS A 143 3.79 17.80 -5.05
C LYS A 143 3.19 18.57 -6.22
N THR A 144 2.59 17.88 -7.18
CA THR A 144 1.95 18.48 -8.35
C THR A 144 0.45 18.22 -8.33
N ASN A 145 -0.31 19.06 -9.03
CA ASN A 145 -1.73 18.82 -9.23
C ASN A 145 -1.93 17.92 -10.44
N TRP A 146 -2.10 16.62 -10.17
CA TRP A 146 -2.33 15.66 -11.24
C TRP A 146 -3.76 15.76 -11.76
N ASN A 147 -3.89 15.82 -13.08
CA ASN A 147 -5.19 15.83 -13.75
C ASN A 147 -5.52 14.40 -14.22
N TRP A 148 -6.31 13.68 -13.43
CA TRP A 148 -6.69 12.30 -13.72
C TRP A 148 -7.52 12.20 -14.99
N ARG A 149 -7.17 11.25 -15.84
CA ARG A 149 -7.85 10.98 -17.11
C ARG A 149 -8.96 9.95 -16.97
#